data_afa90508e99352ea5840da680ae9176e
#
_entry.id   afa90508e99352ea5840da680ae9176e
#
_cell.length_a   1.000
_cell.length_b   1.000
_cell.length_c   1.000
_cell.angle_alpha   90.00
_cell.angle_beta   90.00
_cell.angle_gamma   90.00
#
_symmetry.space_group_name_H-M   'P 1'
#
loop_
_entity.id
_entity.type
_entity.pdbx_description
1 polymer ?
#
loop_
_entity_poly.entity_id
_entity_poly.type
_entity_poly.pdbx_seq_one_letter_code
_entity_poly.pdbx_strand_id
1 'polypeptide(L)'
;MKLVLSEEEQFLKDTAKSFVEERSPISHFRSLRDDSDPLLWNKDIYSEMVKLGWPGILIPEEYGGSNFGITGIGVILQECAKTLTPSPLFATGVLGAYAISQFGTKEQQEKYLPQ
;
A
#
# COMPACT_ATOMS: atom_id res chain seq x y z
N MET A 1 9.44 21.65 0.69
CA MET A 1 8.27 20.83 0.32
C MET A 1 8.04 20.93 -1.17
N LYS A 2 7.96 19.80 -1.86
CA LYS A 2 7.61 19.78 -3.29
C LYS A 2 6.10 19.90 -3.47
N LEU A 3 5.66 20.80 -4.32
CA LEU A 3 4.25 20.97 -4.70
C LEU A 3 3.87 20.17 -5.96
N VAL A 4 4.87 19.66 -6.67
CA VAL A 4 4.70 18.93 -7.93
C VAL A 4 5.31 17.54 -7.75
N LEU A 5 4.60 16.50 -8.22
CA LEU A 5 5.11 15.13 -8.21
C LEU A 5 6.30 14.99 -9.16
N SER A 6 7.27 14.16 -8.79
CA SER A 6 8.32 13.71 -9.70
C SER A 6 7.71 12.80 -10.78
N GLU A 7 8.48 12.52 -11.85
CA GLU A 7 8.03 11.57 -12.88
C GLU A 7 7.75 10.18 -12.32
N GLU A 8 8.59 9.72 -11.37
CA GLU A 8 8.42 8.44 -10.69
C GLU A 8 7.17 8.42 -9.80
N GLU A 9 6.93 9.51 -9.07
CA GLU A 9 5.72 9.65 -8.24
C GLU A 9 4.46 9.72 -9.10
N GLN A 10 4.52 10.40 -10.26
CA GLN A 10 3.42 10.45 -11.21
C GLN A 10 3.14 9.07 -11.81
N PHE A 11 4.19 8.33 -12.19
CA PHE A 11 4.05 6.96 -12.67
C PHE A 11 3.40 6.04 -11.62
N LEU A 12 3.81 6.18 -10.37
CA LEU A 12 3.24 5.45 -9.26
C LEU A 12 1.74 5.75 -9.07
N LYS A 13 1.39 7.03 -9.17
CA LYS A 13 0.00 7.49 -9.12
C LYS A 13 -0.85 6.92 -10.27
N ASP A 14 -0.33 6.97 -11.49
CA ASP A 14 -1.05 6.48 -12.67
C ASP A 14 -1.24 4.95 -12.61
N THR A 15 -0.24 4.24 -12.14
CA THR A 15 -0.32 2.79 -11.90
C THR A 15 -1.38 2.47 -10.83
N ALA A 16 -1.38 3.20 -9.72
CA ALA A 16 -2.36 3.03 -8.66
C ALA A 16 -3.77 3.33 -9.14
N LYS A 17 -3.96 4.41 -9.91
CA LYS A 17 -5.24 4.77 -10.51
C LYS A 17 -5.79 3.66 -11.38
N SER A 18 -5.00 3.18 -12.33
CA SER A 18 -5.41 2.09 -13.23
C SER A 18 -5.75 0.82 -12.45
N PHE A 19 -4.95 0.48 -11.46
CA PHE A 19 -5.16 -0.70 -10.62
C PHE A 19 -6.49 -0.64 -9.88
N VAL A 20 -6.80 0.46 -9.18
CA VAL A 20 -8.02 0.55 -8.38
C VAL A 20 -9.27 0.66 -9.24
N GLU A 21 -9.20 1.32 -10.38
CA GLU A 21 -10.31 1.40 -11.33
C GLU A 21 -10.66 0.03 -11.92
N GLU A 22 -9.65 -0.79 -12.20
CA GLU A 22 -9.82 -2.11 -12.79
C GLU A 22 -10.15 -3.19 -11.74
N ARG A 23 -9.39 -3.23 -10.64
CA ARG A 23 -9.43 -4.34 -9.67
C ARG A 23 -10.30 -4.06 -8.44
N SER A 24 -10.48 -2.80 -8.07
CA SER A 24 -11.20 -2.42 -6.86
C SER A 24 -12.11 -1.21 -7.09
N PRO A 25 -13.03 -1.25 -8.06
CA PRO A 25 -14.02 -0.19 -8.21
C PRO A 25 -14.96 -0.13 -7.00
N ILE A 26 -15.73 0.94 -6.86
CA ILE A 26 -16.67 1.13 -5.74
C ILE A 26 -17.67 -0.05 -5.63
N SER A 27 -18.03 -0.67 -6.75
CA SER A 27 -18.88 -1.86 -6.75
C SER A 27 -18.29 -3.02 -5.96
N HIS A 28 -16.98 -3.17 -5.97
CA HIS A 28 -16.29 -4.17 -5.14
C HIS A 28 -16.47 -3.90 -3.64
N PHE A 29 -16.26 -2.65 -3.21
CA PHE A 29 -16.52 -2.26 -1.81
C PHE A 29 -17.96 -2.54 -1.39
N ARG A 30 -18.92 -2.19 -2.25
CA ARG A 30 -20.34 -2.45 -1.99
C ARG A 30 -20.64 -3.94 -1.86
N SER A 31 -20.07 -4.79 -2.74
CA SER A 31 -20.27 -6.23 -2.67
C SER A 31 -19.76 -6.84 -1.37
N LEU A 32 -18.57 -6.45 -0.91
CA LEU A 32 -18.03 -6.92 0.37
C LEU A 32 -18.94 -6.56 1.56
N ARG A 33 -19.51 -5.37 1.56
CA ARG A 33 -20.46 -4.92 2.57
C ARG A 33 -21.76 -5.67 2.50
N ASP A 34 -22.35 -5.77 1.30
CA ASP A 34 -23.69 -6.32 1.09
C ASP A 34 -23.70 -7.84 1.27
N ASP A 35 -22.61 -8.52 0.89
CA ASP A 35 -22.42 -9.97 1.07
C ASP A 35 -21.96 -10.33 2.49
N SER A 36 -21.79 -9.34 3.36
CA SER A 36 -21.33 -9.53 4.75
C SER A 36 -20.01 -10.32 4.84
N ASP A 37 -19.04 -10.00 3.97
CA ASP A 37 -17.73 -10.63 3.97
C ASP A 37 -17.04 -10.42 5.33
N PRO A 38 -16.62 -11.49 6.02
CA PRO A 38 -16.07 -11.38 7.37
C PRO A 38 -14.72 -10.64 7.42
N LEU A 39 -13.98 -10.60 6.33
CA LEU A 39 -12.71 -9.89 6.25
C LEU A 39 -12.89 -8.42 5.83
N LEU A 40 -13.96 -8.12 5.09
CA LEU A 40 -14.23 -6.82 4.47
C LEU A 40 -13.12 -6.32 3.55
N TRP A 41 -12.26 -7.23 3.05
CA TRP A 41 -11.24 -6.96 2.04
C TRP A 41 -10.88 -8.25 1.29
N ASN A 42 -10.38 -8.13 0.07
CA ASN A 42 -10.08 -9.26 -0.80
C ASN A 42 -8.58 -9.61 -0.78
N LYS A 43 -8.26 -10.88 -0.46
CA LYS A 43 -6.88 -11.37 -0.37
C LYS A 43 -6.14 -11.35 -1.70
N ASP A 44 -6.84 -11.63 -2.81
CA ASP A 44 -6.21 -11.67 -4.13
C ASP A 44 -5.81 -10.26 -4.58
N ILE A 45 -6.69 -9.28 -4.38
CA ILE A 45 -6.40 -7.86 -4.65
C ILE A 45 -5.20 -7.40 -3.80
N TYR A 46 -5.18 -7.75 -2.51
CA TYR A 46 -4.03 -7.40 -1.67
C TYR A 46 -2.74 -8.11 -2.11
N SER A 47 -2.82 -9.36 -2.54
CA SER A 47 -1.66 -10.08 -3.10
C SER A 47 -1.11 -9.41 -4.36
N GLU A 48 -1.96 -8.82 -5.19
CA GLU A 48 -1.55 -8.02 -6.33
C GLU A 48 -0.84 -6.72 -5.89
N MET A 49 -1.34 -6.05 -4.84
CA MET A 49 -0.65 -4.89 -4.24
C MET A 49 0.73 -5.26 -3.69
N VAL A 50 0.86 -6.43 -3.09
CA VAL A 50 2.16 -6.97 -2.62
C VAL A 50 3.12 -7.18 -3.79
N LYS A 51 2.65 -7.75 -4.90
CA LYS A 51 3.47 -7.93 -6.12
C LYS A 51 3.93 -6.61 -6.73
N LEU A 52 3.14 -5.56 -6.58
CA LEU A 52 3.51 -4.19 -6.98
C LEU A 52 4.49 -3.52 -6.00
N GLY A 53 4.80 -4.16 -4.88
CA GLY A 53 5.74 -3.66 -3.88
C GLY A 53 5.18 -2.58 -2.95
N TRP A 54 3.88 -2.35 -2.96
CA TRP A 54 3.27 -1.26 -2.19
C TRP A 54 3.44 -1.36 -0.67
N PRO A 55 3.32 -2.53 -0.02
CA PRO A 55 3.58 -2.64 1.41
C PRO A 55 5.02 -2.32 1.81
N GLY A 56 5.97 -2.52 0.90
CA GLY A 56 7.40 -2.27 1.12
C GLY A 56 7.88 -0.89 0.69
N ILE A 57 6.98 0.03 0.34
CA ILE A 57 7.36 1.32 -0.27
C ILE A 57 8.15 2.22 0.69
N LEU A 58 7.92 2.11 2.00
CA LEU A 58 8.63 2.83 3.05
C LEU A 58 9.78 2.01 3.65
N ILE A 59 9.94 0.76 3.25
CA ILE A 59 10.95 -0.15 3.78
C ILE A 59 12.29 0.10 3.09
N PRO A 60 13.44 0.10 3.82
CA PRO A 60 14.75 0.18 3.22
C PRO A 60 15.03 -0.97 2.24
N GLU A 61 15.82 -0.70 1.20
CA GLU A 61 16.16 -1.70 0.18
C GLU A 61 16.87 -2.93 0.75
N GLU A 62 17.65 -2.77 1.81
CA GLU A 62 18.34 -3.88 2.50
C GLU A 62 17.36 -4.93 3.06
N TYR A 63 16.10 -4.57 3.31
CA TYR A 63 15.02 -5.45 3.76
C TYR A 63 14.02 -5.81 2.66
N GLY A 64 14.35 -5.53 1.41
CA GLY A 64 13.51 -5.85 0.26
C GLY A 64 12.48 -4.79 -0.10
N GLY A 65 12.50 -3.63 0.55
CA GLY A 65 11.65 -2.49 0.21
C GLY A 65 12.21 -1.64 -0.92
N SER A 66 11.47 -0.62 -1.32
CA SER A 66 11.89 0.33 -2.36
C SER A 66 12.38 1.68 -1.82
N ASN A 67 12.22 1.91 -0.53
CA ASN A 67 12.59 3.17 0.13
C ASN A 67 12.14 4.43 -0.63
N PHE A 68 10.95 4.37 -1.20
CA PHE A 68 10.44 5.42 -2.10
C PHE A 68 10.02 6.69 -1.34
N GLY A 69 9.64 6.55 -0.08
CA GLY A 69 9.25 7.65 0.80
C GLY A 69 7.74 7.84 0.96
N ILE A 70 7.42 8.76 1.88
CA ILE A 70 6.03 8.98 2.33
C ILE A 70 5.13 9.53 1.22
N THR A 71 5.66 10.34 0.32
CA THR A 71 4.91 10.86 -0.82
C THR A 71 4.47 9.73 -1.75
N GLY A 72 5.33 8.73 -1.97
CA GLY A 72 5.00 7.57 -2.80
C GLY A 72 3.81 6.78 -2.27
N ILE A 73 3.82 6.41 -0.98
CA ILE A 73 2.67 5.71 -0.40
C ILE A 73 1.45 6.63 -0.34
N GLY A 74 1.64 7.93 -0.13
CA GLY A 74 0.57 8.91 -0.09
C GLY A 74 -0.22 8.97 -1.39
N VAL A 75 0.43 9.00 -2.54
CA VAL A 75 -0.27 9.03 -3.84
C VAL A 75 -1.02 7.73 -4.12
N ILE A 76 -0.49 6.58 -3.69
CA ILE A 76 -1.19 5.29 -3.80
C ILE A 76 -2.46 5.29 -2.94
N LEU A 77 -2.34 5.66 -1.67
CA LEU A 77 -3.47 5.70 -0.75
C LEU A 77 -4.54 6.71 -1.20
N GLN A 78 -4.14 7.81 -1.81
CA GLN A 78 -5.07 8.79 -2.38
C GLN A 78 -5.90 8.18 -3.51
N GLU A 79 -5.29 7.40 -4.40
CA GLU A 79 -6.02 6.69 -5.46
C GLU A 79 -6.92 5.59 -4.89
N CYS A 80 -6.44 4.82 -3.91
CA CYS A 80 -7.25 3.82 -3.19
C CYS A 80 -8.49 4.46 -2.53
N ALA A 81 -8.35 5.65 -1.97
CA ALA A 81 -9.44 6.35 -1.32
C ALA A 81 -10.56 6.76 -2.28
N LYS A 82 -10.25 7.07 -3.53
CA LYS A 82 -11.25 7.45 -4.54
C LYS A 82 -12.26 6.34 -4.84
N THR A 83 -11.84 5.11 -4.74
CA THR A 83 -12.68 3.92 -4.96
C THR A 83 -13.05 3.20 -3.67
N LEU A 84 -12.74 3.79 -2.51
CA LEU A 84 -12.97 3.18 -1.19
C LEU A 84 -12.37 1.77 -1.09
N THR A 85 -11.17 1.57 -1.65
CA THR A 85 -10.50 0.27 -1.71
C THR A 85 -10.17 -0.25 -0.33
N PRO A 86 -10.84 -1.32 0.14
CA PRO A 86 -10.52 -1.89 1.45
C PRO A 86 -9.29 -2.79 1.34
N SER A 87 -8.27 -2.52 2.15
CA SER A 87 -7.07 -3.35 2.23
C SER A 87 -6.31 -3.11 3.54
N PRO A 88 -5.44 -4.03 3.96
CA PRO A 88 -4.54 -3.82 5.09
C PRO A 88 -3.32 -2.94 4.77
N LEU A 89 -3.23 -2.36 3.57
CA LEU A 89 -2.06 -1.63 3.09
C LEU A 89 -1.60 -0.53 4.05
N PHE A 90 -2.53 0.29 4.55
CA PHE A 90 -2.19 1.38 5.48
C PHE A 90 -1.69 0.83 6.82
N ALA A 91 -2.41 -0.15 7.39
CA ALA A 91 -2.03 -0.74 8.67
C ALA A 91 -0.69 -1.48 8.59
N THR A 92 -0.44 -2.20 7.50
CA THR A 92 0.78 -3.00 7.32
C THR A 92 1.95 -2.13 6.88
N GLY A 93 1.81 -1.37 5.80
CA GLY A 93 2.91 -0.63 5.18
C GLY A 93 3.26 0.66 5.94
N VAL A 94 2.24 1.42 6.36
CA VAL A 94 2.48 2.72 7.01
C VAL A 94 2.62 2.57 8.52
N LEU A 95 1.66 1.95 9.19
CA LEU A 95 1.71 1.85 10.64
C LEU A 95 2.71 0.79 11.13
N GLY A 96 2.57 -0.46 10.68
CA GLY A 96 3.39 -1.57 11.16
C GLY A 96 4.83 -1.51 10.67
N ALA A 97 5.02 -1.64 9.38
CA ALA A 97 6.36 -1.74 8.79
C ALA A 97 7.19 -0.47 9.00
N TYR A 98 6.60 0.70 8.81
CA TYR A 98 7.32 1.96 9.04
C TYR A 98 7.70 2.15 10.51
N ALA A 99 6.83 1.80 11.45
CA ALA A 99 7.14 1.87 12.87
C ALA A 99 8.32 0.95 13.24
N ILE A 100 8.33 -0.28 12.72
CA ILE A 100 9.45 -1.22 12.93
C ILE A 100 10.73 -0.66 12.31
N SER A 101 10.65 -0.12 11.10
CA SER A 101 11.78 0.49 10.41
C SER A 101 12.39 1.67 11.19
N GLN A 102 11.58 2.49 11.85
CA GLN A 102 12.05 3.69 12.56
C GLN A 102 12.43 3.43 14.01
N PHE A 103 11.73 2.55 14.71
CA PHE A 103 11.83 2.38 16.15
C PHE A 103 12.17 0.94 16.59
N GLY A 104 12.10 -0.02 15.69
CA GLY A 104 12.43 -1.42 16.00
C GLY A 104 13.91 -1.64 16.23
N THR A 105 14.25 -2.66 17.02
CA THR A 105 15.63 -3.13 17.14
C THR A 105 16.08 -3.75 15.82
N LYS A 106 17.40 -3.90 15.65
CA LYS A 106 17.95 -4.54 14.45
C LYS A 106 17.40 -5.96 14.26
N GLU A 107 17.31 -6.72 15.34
CA GLU A 107 16.72 -8.06 15.31
C GLU A 107 15.24 -8.06 14.85
N GLN A 108 14.46 -7.10 15.33
CA GLN A 108 13.07 -6.94 14.91
C GLN A 108 12.96 -6.55 13.43
N GLN A 109 13.81 -5.64 12.98
CA GLN A 109 13.84 -5.22 11.58
C GLN A 109 14.20 -6.39 10.67
N GLU A 110 15.25 -7.15 10.98
CA GLU A 110 15.69 -8.32 10.21
C GLU A 110 14.62 -9.44 10.17
N LYS A 111 13.86 -9.58 11.25
CA LYS A 111 12.83 -10.61 11.36
C LYS A 111 11.54 -10.28 10.63
N TYR A 112 11.06 -9.03 10.74
CA TYR A 112 9.71 -8.66 10.32
C TYR A 112 9.63 -7.87 9.02
N LEU A 113 10.64 -7.08 8.67
CA LEU A 113 10.57 -6.24 7.47
C LEU A 113 10.66 -7.03 6.14
N PRO A 114 11.41 -8.14 6.02
CA PRO A 114 11.47 -8.92 4.78
C PRO A 114 10.22 -9.74 4.47
N GLN A 115 9.29 -9.86 5.40
CA GLN A 115 8.06 -10.64 5.28
C GLN A 115 6.94 -9.82 4.65
#